data_cb3cb0fff7f789dd53d9410a0c499693
#
_entry.id   cb3cb0fff7f789dd53d9410a0c499693
#
_cell.length_a   1.000
_cell.length_b   1.000
_cell.length_c   1.000
_cell.angle_alpha   90.00
_cell.angle_beta   90.00
_cell.angle_gamma   90.00
#
_symmetry.space_group_name_H-M   'P 1'
#
loop_
_entity.id
_entity.type
_entity.pdbx_description
1 polymer ?
#
loop_
_entity_poly.entity_id
_entity_poly.type
_entity_poly.pdbx_seq_one_letter_code
_entity_poly.pdbx_strand_id
1 'polypeptide(L)'
;MSTKFDLFIENIVHMSEMKYEDDEKKLKPIKYDDIKIFHSGWDKIVLPKPPAPDSKEAKEQLMKTVSEVNDATDQEKQEYIHTDEDASYYIKKYMDENDLEYDEDLIEFIEDQSVPVIRHYKNTYNYPRPYQLAEKYNVELKKLKTGTASTPSYPSGHTVQPYVVANFYGKKHPEHKKNLRIMADKTAYGRVNAGLHYPMDYSAGVKLADSLNDYLDFDYELKEDAPVNATGSAVSTDTPLVRSRSKYLKKNKKDTEQLYTRILKRYD
;
A
#
# COMPACT_ATOMS: atom_id res chain seq x y z
N MET A 1 -37.42 22.92 -16.11
CA MET A 1 -37.45 21.53 -15.64
C MET A 1 -36.38 20.78 -16.42
N SER A 2 -35.34 20.29 -15.74
CA SER A 2 -34.30 19.47 -16.38
C SER A 2 -34.95 18.16 -16.83
N THR A 3 -34.67 17.73 -18.05
CA THR A 3 -35.18 16.45 -18.57
C THR A 3 -34.42 15.30 -17.94
N LYS A 4 -35.00 14.08 -17.95
CA LYS A 4 -34.26 12.87 -17.53
C LYS A 4 -32.95 12.67 -18.31
N PHE A 5 -32.91 13.18 -19.56
CA PHE A 5 -31.72 13.13 -20.40
C PHE A 5 -30.66 14.13 -19.94
N ASP A 6 -31.06 15.38 -19.57
CA ASP A 6 -30.13 16.38 -19.04
C ASP A 6 -29.49 15.90 -17.73
N LEU A 7 -30.29 15.31 -16.82
CA LEU A 7 -29.79 14.67 -15.60
C LEU A 7 -28.84 13.49 -15.87
N PHE A 8 -29.10 12.73 -16.93
CA PHE A 8 -28.25 11.62 -17.33
C PHE A 8 -26.90 12.12 -17.86
N ILE A 9 -26.92 13.15 -18.71
CA ILE A 9 -25.70 13.79 -19.23
C ILE A 9 -24.90 14.48 -18.12
N GLU A 10 -25.55 15.23 -17.22
CA GLU A 10 -24.89 15.85 -16.06
C GLU A 10 -24.21 14.78 -15.16
N ASN A 11 -24.85 13.65 -14.90
CA ASN A 11 -24.25 12.55 -14.15
C ASN A 11 -23.04 11.94 -14.85
N ILE A 12 -23.09 11.75 -16.18
CA ILE A 12 -21.96 11.21 -16.94
C ILE A 12 -20.78 12.20 -16.89
N VAL A 13 -21.01 13.47 -17.12
CA VAL A 13 -19.95 14.51 -17.06
C VAL A 13 -19.35 14.56 -15.66
N HIS A 14 -20.17 14.53 -14.60
CA HIS A 14 -19.69 14.53 -13.24
C HIS A 14 -18.87 13.30 -12.90
N MET A 15 -19.21 12.13 -13.43
CA MET A 15 -18.43 10.90 -13.21
C MET A 15 -17.09 10.92 -13.94
N SER A 16 -17.01 11.48 -15.17
CA SER A 16 -15.74 11.56 -15.92
C SER A 16 -14.71 12.46 -15.23
N GLU A 17 -15.20 13.46 -14.47
CA GLU A 17 -14.38 14.41 -13.72
C GLU A 17 -14.17 13.99 -12.25
N MET A 18 -14.73 12.85 -11.84
CA MET A 18 -14.66 12.40 -10.46
C MET A 18 -13.21 12.20 -10.02
N LYS A 19 -12.88 12.84 -8.91
CA LYS A 19 -11.57 12.76 -8.25
C LYS A 19 -11.76 12.29 -6.83
N TYR A 20 -10.66 11.91 -6.19
CA TYR A 20 -10.68 11.70 -4.75
C TYR A 20 -11.03 13.03 -4.07
N GLU A 21 -12.15 13.03 -3.35
CA GLU A 21 -12.58 14.13 -2.51
C GLU A 21 -12.19 13.82 -1.07
N ASP A 22 -11.27 14.58 -0.51
CA ASP A 22 -10.98 14.54 0.93
C ASP A 22 -11.83 15.64 1.60
N ASP A 23 -12.77 15.22 2.42
CA ASP A 23 -13.74 16.14 3.03
C ASP A 23 -13.10 17.13 4.02
N GLU A 24 -11.84 16.95 4.47
CA GLU A 24 -11.29 17.85 5.50
C GLU A 24 -9.77 18.08 5.53
N LYS A 25 -8.95 17.39 4.77
CA LYS A 25 -7.49 17.54 4.88
C LYS A 25 -6.84 17.89 3.56
N LYS A 26 -6.52 19.15 3.36
CA LYS A 26 -5.55 19.56 2.32
C LYS A 26 -4.32 18.69 2.47
N LEU A 27 -4.01 17.89 1.44
CA LEU A 27 -2.80 17.06 1.41
C LEU A 27 -1.62 17.98 1.75
N LYS A 28 -0.87 17.63 2.80
CA LYS A 28 0.30 18.42 3.20
C LYS A 28 1.25 18.53 2.02
N PRO A 29 1.87 19.72 1.80
CA PRO A 29 2.88 19.88 0.76
C PRO A 29 3.95 18.78 0.87
N ILE A 30 4.34 18.23 -0.27
CA ILE A 30 5.40 17.21 -0.33
C ILE A 30 6.73 17.95 -0.27
N LYS A 31 7.59 17.57 0.68
CA LYS A 31 8.97 18.01 0.75
C LYS A 31 9.84 16.95 0.09
N TYR A 32 10.33 17.21 -1.09
CA TYR A 32 11.17 16.28 -1.85
C TYR A 32 12.64 16.29 -1.38
N ASP A 33 13.09 17.40 -0.79
CA ASP A 33 14.47 17.60 -0.35
C ASP A 33 14.86 16.69 0.84
N ASP A 34 13.86 16.13 1.52
CA ASP A 34 14.06 15.24 2.66
C ASP A 34 14.19 13.75 2.25
N ILE A 35 14.06 13.43 0.95
CA ILE A 35 14.20 12.05 0.47
C ILE A 35 15.69 11.70 0.35
N LYS A 36 16.14 10.73 1.16
CA LYS A 36 17.55 10.37 1.28
C LYS A 36 17.89 9.03 0.65
N ILE A 37 16.94 8.08 0.67
CA ILE A 37 17.20 6.71 0.21
C ILE A 37 16.99 6.54 -1.30
N PHE A 38 16.34 7.49 -1.96
CA PHE A 38 16.13 7.46 -3.41
C PHE A 38 16.94 8.55 -4.10
N HIS A 39 17.77 8.17 -5.06
CA HIS A 39 18.47 9.13 -5.93
C HIS A 39 17.47 9.93 -6.79
N SER A 40 17.88 11.11 -7.23
CA SER A 40 17.05 11.99 -8.08
C SER A 40 16.65 11.31 -9.41
N GLY A 41 15.47 11.65 -9.91
CA GLY A 41 14.95 11.15 -11.19
C GLY A 41 13.81 10.14 -11.05
N TRP A 42 13.48 9.66 -9.84
CA TRP A 42 12.34 8.78 -9.59
C TRP A 42 10.99 9.40 -10.00
N ASP A 43 10.89 10.71 -10.00
CA ASP A 43 9.73 11.48 -10.45
C ASP A 43 9.43 11.34 -11.95
N LYS A 44 10.37 10.77 -12.72
CA LYS A 44 10.22 10.46 -14.15
C LYS A 44 9.69 9.05 -14.43
N ILE A 45 9.48 8.23 -13.41
CA ILE A 45 8.88 6.91 -13.58
C ILE A 45 7.46 7.06 -14.13
N VAL A 46 7.18 6.36 -15.24
CA VAL A 46 5.87 6.40 -15.89
C VAL A 46 5.03 5.19 -15.46
N LEU A 47 3.92 5.48 -14.78
CA LEU A 47 2.91 4.48 -14.44
C LEU A 47 1.82 4.41 -15.53
N PRO A 48 1.17 3.26 -15.71
CA PRO A 48 -0.03 3.17 -16.54
C PRO A 48 -1.08 4.18 -16.06
N LYS A 49 -1.70 4.91 -16.99
CA LYS A 49 -2.77 5.84 -16.62
C LYS A 49 -3.99 5.04 -16.15
N PRO A 50 -4.58 5.33 -14.98
CA PRO A 50 -5.82 4.69 -14.57
C PRO A 50 -6.95 5.05 -15.54
N PRO A 51 -7.94 4.17 -15.73
CA PRO A 51 -9.08 4.42 -16.62
C PRO A 51 -9.93 5.60 -16.09
N ALA A 52 -10.63 6.30 -16.99
CA ALA A 52 -11.55 7.35 -16.56
C ALA A 52 -12.64 6.77 -15.63
N PRO A 53 -13.00 7.47 -14.54
CA PRO A 53 -13.95 6.95 -13.54
C PRO A 53 -15.32 6.52 -14.08
N ASP A 54 -15.76 7.09 -15.19
CA ASP A 54 -17.01 6.77 -15.89
C ASP A 54 -16.86 5.68 -16.98
N SER A 55 -15.65 5.17 -17.18
CA SER A 55 -15.38 4.17 -18.22
C SER A 55 -15.85 2.77 -17.82
N LYS A 56 -16.03 1.92 -18.83
CA LYS A 56 -16.31 0.49 -18.65
C LYS A 56 -15.19 -0.20 -17.86
N GLU A 57 -13.96 0.16 -18.14
CA GLU A 57 -12.76 -0.39 -17.49
C GLU A 57 -12.73 -0.03 -16.01
N ALA A 58 -13.12 1.19 -15.62
CA ALA A 58 -13.22 1.59 -14.21
C ALA A 58 -14.30 0.79 -13.49
N LYS A 59 -15.45 0.57 -14.13
CA LYS A 59 -16.52 -0.28 -13.60
C LYS A 59 -16.07 -1.73 -13.45
N GLU A 60 -15.32 -2.27 -14.41
CA GLU A 60 -14.74 -3.62 -14.33
C GLU A 60 -13.75 -3.73 -13.16
N GLN A 61 -12.90 -2.72 -12.92
CA GLN A 61 -12.01 -2.69 -11.77
C GLN A 61 -12.81 -2.67 -10.45
N LEU A 62 -13.88 -1.88 -10.36
CA LEU A 62 -14.77 -1.87 -9.21
C LEU A 62 -15.40 -3.24 -8.97
N MET A 63 -15.94 -3.87 -10.00
CA MET A 63 -16.59 -5.19 -9.88
C MET A 63 -15.60 -6.29 -9.49
N LYS A 64 -14.36 -6.23 -9.97
CA LYS A 64 -13.28 -7.11 -9.49
C LYS A 64 -13.01 -6.89 -8.00
N THR A 65 -12.93 -5.63 -7.54
CA THR A 65 -12.76 -5.33 -6.11
C THR A 65 -13.92 -5.90 -5.28
N VAL A 66 -15.17 -5.76 -5.76
CA VAL A 66 -16.36 -6.33 -5.08
C VAL A 66 -16.26 -7.86 -4.98
N SER A 67 -15.82 -8.52 -6.05
CA SER A 67 -15.61 -9.97 -6.04
C SER A 67 -14.54 -10.37 -5.02
N GLU A 68 -13.39 -9.71 -5.02
CA GLU A 68 -12.28 -10.00 -4.08
C GLU A 68 -12.71 -9.82 -2.61
N VAL A 69 -13.48 -8.77 -2.31
CA VAL A 69 -14.02 -8.54 -0.96
C VAL A 69 -14.99 -9.64 -0.52
N ASN A 70 -15.84 -10.12 -1.44
CA ASN A 70 -16.81 -11.18 -1.15
C ASN A 70 -16.14 -12.55 -1.00
N ASP A 71 -15.09 -12.81 -1.78
CA ASP A 71 -14.33 -14.06 -1.80
C ASP A 71 -13.28 -14.13 -0.67
N ALA A 72 -12.95 -12.99 -0.05
CA ALA A 72 -12.00 -12.94 1.05
C ALA A 72 -12.49 -13.71 2.27
N THR A 73 -11.67 -14.61 2.78
CA THR A 73 -11.95 -15.40 3.98
C THR A 73 -11.89 -14.54 5.26
N ASP A 74 -12.54 -15.01 6.33
CA ASP A 74 -12.46 -14.32 7.63
C ASP A 74 -11.03 -14.23 8.16
N GLN A 75 -10.18 -15.22 7.84
CA GLN A 75 -8.77 -15.19 8.18
C GLN A 75 -8.05 -14.06 7.45
N GLU A 76 -8.22 -13.90 6.13
CA GLU A 76 -7.62 -12.81 5.36
C GLU A 76 -8.08 -11.45 5.86
N LYS A 77 -9.34 -11.32 6.28
CA LYS A 77 -9.89 -10.10 6.88
C LYS A 77 -9.28 -9.80 8.26
N GLN A 78 -9.02 -10.83 9.07
CA GLN A 78 -8.34 -10.67 10.36
C GLN A 78 -6.86 -10.31 10.18
N GLU A 79 -6.18 -10.95 9.23
CA GLU A 79 -4.78 -10.69 8.92
C GLU A 79 -4.54 -9.28 8.40
N TYR A 80 -5.53 -8.70 7.71
CA TYR A 80 -5.50 -7.31 7.25
C TYR A 80 -5.27 -6.30 8.39
N ILE A 81 -5.81 -6.54 9.58
CA ILE A 81 -5.71 -5.63 10.73
C ILE A 81 -4.24 -5.35 11.08
N HIS A 82 -3.38 -6.37 11.01
CA HIS A 82 -1.96 -6.23 11.32
C HIS A 82 -1.21 -5.37 10.29
N THR A 83 -1.69 -5.34 9.05
CA THR A 83 -1.02 -4.63 7.94
C THR A 83 -1.58 -3.23 7.70
N ASP A 84 -2.65 -2.81 8.38
CA ASP A 84 -3.20 -1.47 8.22
C ASP A 84 -2.29 -0.39 8.81
N GLU A 85 -1.61 -0.69 9.92
CA GLU A 85 -0.68 0.22 10.60
C GLU A 85 0.80 -0.10 10.30
N ASP A 86 1.13 -1.36 10.00
CA ASP A 86 2.49 -1.83 9.72
C ASP A 86 2.54 -2.55 8.37
N ALA A 87 2.91 -1.81 7.31
CA ALA A 87 2.91 -2.35 5.95
C ALA A 87 3.92 -3.51 5.77
N SER A 88 5.01 -3.54 6.54
CA SER A 88 6.04 -4.59 6.49
C SER A 88 5.86 -5.70 7.52
N TYR A 89 4.72 -5.76 8.22
CA TYR A 89 4.45 -6.77 9.25
C TYR A 89 4.82 -8.20 8.82
N TYR A 90 4.41 -8.66 7.65
CA TYR A 90 4.69 -10.01 7.17
C TYR A 90 6.15 -10.20 6.77
N ILE A 91 6.82 -9.15 6.29
CA ILE A 91 8.24 -9.19 5.97
C ILE A 91 9.05 -9.39 7.26
N LYS A 92 8.82 -8.55 8.28
CA LYS A 92 9.46 -8.66 9.59
C LYS A 92 9.24 -10.04 10.20
N LYS A 93 7.98 -10.50 10.21
CA LYS A 93 7.63 -11.83 10.70
C LYS A 93 8.36 -12.96 9.95
N TYR A 94 8.44 -12.88 8.63
CA TYR A 94 9.18 -13.86 7.83
C TYR A 94 10.67 -13.86 8.15
N MET A 95 11.26 -12.67 8.32
CA MET A 95 12.68 -12.54 8.64
C MET A 95 12.98 -13.12 10.03
N ASP A 96 12.14 -12.87 11.02
CA ASP A 96 12.23 -13.49 12.36
C ASP A 96 12.13 -15.01 12.31
N GLU A 97 11.18 -15.56 11.51
CA GLU A 97 10.96 -17.01 11.38
C GLU A 97 12.12 -17.74 10.67
N ASN A 98 12.97 -16.99 9.94
CA ASN A 98 14.10 -17.53 9.18
C ASN A 98 15.46 -17.05 9.70
N ASP A 99 15.51 -16.45 10.90
CA ASP A 99 16.72 -15.91 11.53
C ASP A 99 17.52 -14.97 10.62
N LEU A 100 16.82 -14.18 9.78
CA LEU A 100 17.44 -13.17 8.92
C LEU A 100 17.72 -11.90 9.70
N GLU A 101 18.90 -11.35 9.52
CA GLU A 101 19.26 -10.07 10.13
C GLU A 101 18.56 -8.90 9.42
N TYR A 102 17.93 -8.03 10.19
CA TYR A 102 17.35 -6.78 9.73
C TYR A 102 17.33 -5.72 10.83
N ASP A 103 17.24 -4.48 10.42
CA ASP A 103 17.10 -3.32 11.27
C ASP A 103 15.66 -2.78 11.13
N GLU A 104 14.91 -2.77 12.23
CA GLU A 104 13.53 -2.32 12.26
C GLU A 104 13.41 -0.83 11.97
N ASP A 105 14.32 0.00 12.54
CA ASP A 105 14.35 1.44 12.31
C ASP A 105 14.65 1.76 10.83
N LEU A 106 15.48 0.94 10.17
CA LEU A 106 15.76 1.06 8.75
C LEU A 106 14.53 0.68 7.90
N ILE A 107 13.76 -0.33 8.30
CA ILE A 107 12.49 -0.66 7.62
C ILE A 107 11.53 0.52 7.71
N GLU A 108 11.31 1.07 8.90
CA GLU A 108 10.43 2.24 9.10
C GLU A 108 10.94 3.44 8.30
N PHE A 109 12.24 3.67 8.28
CA PHE A 109 12.84 4.74 7.48
C PHE A 109 12.58 4.55 5.96
N ILE A 110 12.75 3.33 5.42
CA ILE A 110 12.46 3.03 4.01
C ILE A 110 10.99 3.30 3.69
N GLU A 111 10.08 2.90 4.57
CA GLU A 111 8.65 3.15 4.42
C GLU A 111 8.32 4.64 4.42
N ASP A 112 8.86 5.38 5.39
CA ASP A 112 8.67 6.83 5.51
C ASP A 112 9.23 7.59 4.30
N GLN A 113 10.41 7.20 3.80
CA GLN A 113 11.03 7.78 2.61
C GLN A 113 10.23 7.46 1.33
N SER A 114 9.45 6.37 1.33
CA SER A 114 8.55 6.02 0.23
C SER A 114 7.29 6.89 0.20
N VAL A 115 6.85 7.44 1.33
CA VAL A 115 5.61 8.23 1.43
C VAL A 115 5.59 9.44 0.49
N PRO A 116 6.60 10.33 0.42
CA PRO A 116 6.59 11.46 -0.52
C PRO A 116 6.55 11.01 -1.97
N VAL A 117 7.24 9.93 -2.33
CA VAL A 117 7.18 9.34 -3.69
C VAL A 117 5.76 8.87 -4.01
N ILE A 118 5.15 8.09 -3.13
CA ILE A 118 3.76 7.60 -3.28
C ILE A 118 2.79 8.78 -3.42
N ARG A 119 2.93 9.81 -2.60
CA ARG A 119 2.07 11.00 -2.64
C ARG A 119 2.20 11.79 -3.92
N HIS A 120 3.40 11.86 -4.50
CA HIS A 120 3.61 12.49 -5.81
C HIS A 120 2.67 11.86 -6.85
N TYR A 121 2.67 10.54 -6.98
CA TYR A 121 1.81 9.83 -7.93
C TYR A 121 0.34 9.91 -7.56
N LYS A 122 0.00 9.79 -6.27
CA LYS A 122 -1.39 9.94 -5.81
C LYS A 122 -1.96 11.31 -6.15
N ASN A 123 -1.19 12.36 -5.96
CA ASN A 123 -1.62 13.73 -6.30
C ASN A 123 -1.73 13.93 -7.82
N THR A 124 -0.83 13.33 -8.59
CA THR A 124 -0.83 13.43 -10.06
C THR A 124 -2.10 12.79 -10.65
N TYR A 125 -2.49 11.62 -10.17
CA TYR A 125 -3.66 10.92 -10.70
C TYR A 125 -4.96 11.27 -9.99
N ASN A 126 -4.90 11.60 -8.71
CA ASN A 126 -6.02 11.95 -7.83
C ASN A 126 -7.25 11.04 -8.02
N TYR A 127 -7.02 9.72 -8.07
CA TYR A 127 -8.03 8.75 -8.44
C TYR A 127 -8.96 8.39 -7.26
N PRO A 128 -10.30 8.30 -7.49
CA PRO A 128 -11.26 7.99 -6.45
C PRO A 128 -11.08 6.58 -5.90
N ARG A 129 -11.41 6.40 -4.61
CA ARG A 129 -11.39 5.11 -3.94
C ARG A 129 -12.54 4.20 -4.40
N PRO A 130 -12.41 2.85 -4.26
CA PRO A 130 -13.48 1.91 -4.63
C PRO A 130 -14.83 2.26 -4.01
N TYR A 131 -14.87 2.67 -2.74
CA TYR A 131 -16.12 3.03 -2.06
C TYR A 131 -16.78 4.28 -2.64
N GLN A 132 -16.02 5.25 -3.13
CA GLN A 132 -16.54 6.45 -3.78
C GLN A 132 -17.17 6.12 -5.14
N LEU A 133 -16.51 5.26 -5.95
CA LEU A 133 -17.10 4.78 -7.21
C LEU A 133 -18.28 3.84 -6.96
N ALA A 134 -18.24 2.99 -5.94
CA ALA A 134 -19.33 2.09 -5.59
C ALA A 134 -20.62 2.88 -5.30
N GLU A 135 -20.52 3.97 -4.55
CA GLU A 135 -21.65 4.88 -4.29
C GLU A 135 -22.20 5.47 -5.60
N LYS A 136 -21.34 5.99 -6.49
CA LYS A 136 -21.75 6.57 -7.77
C LYS A 136 -22.37 5.57 -8.75
N TYR A 137 -21.88 4.34 -8.74
CA TYR A 137 -22.44 3.25 -9.58
C TYR A 137 -23.63 2.53 -8.92
N ASN A 138 -24.01 2.92 -7.69
CA ASN A 138 -25.02 2.23 -6.89
C ASN A 138 -24.70 0.73 -6.74
N VAL A 139 -23.44 0.42 -6.41
CA VAL A 139 -22.92 -0.93 -6.19
C VAL A 139 -22.63 -1.12 -4.70
N GLU A 140 -23.09 -2.22 -4.11
CA GLU A 140 -22.74 -2.55 -2.73
C GLU A 140 -21.28 -2.97 -2.61
N LEU A 141 -20.49 -2.30 -1.78
CA LEU A 141 -19.12 -2.65 -1.44
C LEU A 141 -18.93 -2.70 0.08
N LYS A 142 -18.66 -3.89 0.60
CA LYS A 142 -18.42 -4.11 2.05
C LYS A 142 -16.94 -3.91 2.41
N LYS A 143 -16.49 -2.65 2.41
CA LYS A 143 -15.11 -2.33 2.78
C LYS A 143 -14.85 -2.54 4.28
N LEU A 144 -13.63 -2.93 4.63
CA LEU A 144 -13.18 -3.00 6.03
C LEU A 144 -12.86 -1.60 6.57
N LYS A 145 -12.85 -1.48 7.90
CA LYS A 145 -12.40 -0.26 8.58
C LYS A 145 -10.90 -0.09 8.40
N THR A 146 -10.45 1.13 8.30
CA THR A 146 -9.03 1.50 8.15
C THR A 146 -8.73 2.82 8.83
N GLY A 147 -7.52 2.97 9.37
CA GLY A 147 -6.96 4.24 9.85
C GLY A 147 -6.16 5.00 8.77
N THR A 148 -5.85 4.36 7.64
CA THR A 148 -4.80 4.85 6.71
C THR A 148 -5.28 5.25 5.31
N ALA A 149 -6.56 5.05 4.95
CA ALA A 149 -7.08 5.29 3.59
C ALA A 149 -7.59 6.74 3.35
N SER A 150 -6.89 7.75 3.85
CA SER A 150 -7.24 9.18 3.72
C SER A 150 -6.56 9.91 2.56
N THR A 151 -6.15 9.19 1.53
CA THR A 151 -5.46 9.74 0.33
C THR A 151 -6.05 9.11 -0.94
N PRO A 152 -5.81 9.70 -2.14
CA PRO A 152 -6.25 9.10 -3.41
C PRO A 152 -5.89 7.62 -3.56
N SER A 153 -6.65 6.89 -4.37
CA SER A 153 -6.52 5.44 -4.48
C SER A 153 -5.22 5.02 -5.16
N TYR A 154 -4.89 5.61 -6.29
CA TYR A 154 -3.86 5.16 -7.22
C TYR A 154 -2.53 5.91 -7.09
N PRO A 155 -1.38 5.21 -7.00
CA PRO A 155 -1.18 3.80 -6.73
C PRO A 155 -1.38 3.44 -5.25
N SER A 156 -1.44 2.13 -4.91
CA SER A 156 -1.54 1.67 -3.53
C SER A 156 -0.24 1.89 -2.76
N GLY A 157 -0.29 2.67 -1.65
CA GLY A 157 0.86 2.91 -0.77
C GLY A 157 1.30 1.64 -0.05
N HIS A 158 0.35 0.88 0.51
CA HIS A 158 0.60 -0.42 1.14
C HIS A 158 1.04 -1.53 0.17
N THR A 159 1.17 -1.22 -1.12
CA THR A 159 1.88 -2.04 -2.08
C THR A 159 3.31 -1.55 -2.25
N VAL A 160 3.50 -0.24 -2.45
CA VAL A 160 4.84 0.31 -2.71
C VAL A 160 5.77 0.09 -1.52
N GLN A 161 5.35 0.44 -0.30
CA GLN A 161 6.19 0.37 0.90
C GLN A 161 6.77 -1.03 1.14
N PRO A 162 5.96 -2.09 1.31
CA PRO A 162 6.52 -3.42 1.58
C PRO A 162 7.30 -3.99 0.40
N TYR A 163 6.95 -3.64 -0.85
CA TYR A 163 7.74 -4.08 -2.01
C TYR A 163 9.11 -3.42 -2.08
N VAL A 164 9.25 -2.14 -1.71
CA VAL A 164 10.56 -1.47 -1.61
C VAL A 164 11.40 -2.12 -0.52
N VAL A 165 10.81 -2.40 0.66
CA VAL A 165 11.48 -3.12 1.75
C VAL A 165 11.90 -4.52 1.30
N ALA A 166 11.00 -5.28 0.63
CA ALA A 166 11.31 -6.61 0.10
C ALA A 166 12.42 -6.59 -0.96
N ASN A 167 12.48 -5.55 -1.78
CA ASN A 167 13.54 -5.38 -2.77
C ASN A 167 14.88 -5.05 -2.09
N PHE A 168 14.88 -4.17 -1.09
CA PHE A 168 16.06 -3.81 -0.31
C PHE A 168 16.66 -5.04 0.38
N TYR A 169 15.88 -5.72 1.19
CA TYR A 169 16.35 -6.92 1.91
C TYR A 169 16.55 -8.12 1.00
N GLY A 170 15.81 -8.23 -0.09
CA GLY A 170 16.02 -9.26 -1.11
C GLY A 170 17.35 -9.14 -1.85
N LYS A 171 18.00 -7.94 -1.84
CA LYS A 171 19.37 -7.77 -2.31
C LYS A 171 20.39 -8.23 -1.26
N LYS A 172 20.11 -7.99 0.04
CA LYS A 172 20.95 -8.46 1.15
C LYS A 172 20.84 -9.98 1.37
N HIS A 173 19.66 -10.58 1.11
CA HIS A 173 19.36 -12.00 1.26
C HIS A 173 18.80 -12.58 -0.06
N PRO A 174 19.63 -12.79 -1.09
CA PRO A 174 19.17 -13.15 -2.44
C PRO A 174 18.35 -14.44 -2.50
N GLU A 175 18.68 -15.42 -1.67
CA GLU A 175 17.98 -16.71 -1.56
C GLU A 175 16.56 -16.57 -0.99
N HIS A 176 16.29 -15.50 -0.22
CA HIS A 176 15.00 -15.17 0.37
C HIS A 176 14.19 -14.15 -0.45
N LYS A 177 14.77 -13.58 -1.52
CA LYS A 177 14.15 -12.52 -2.32
C LYS A 177 12.72 -12.84 -2.75
N LYS A 178 12.49 -14.05 -3.25
CA LYS A 178 11.17 -14.49 -3.70
C LYS A 178 10.17 -14.50 -2.53
N ASN A 179 10.58 -15.04 -1.40
CA ASN A 179 9.70 -15.15 -0.23
C ASN A 179 9.39 -13.79 0.39
N LEU A 180 10.38 -12.88 0.47
CA LEU A 180 10.16 -11.50 0.92
C LEU A 180 9.13 -10.78 0.03
N ARG A 181 9.19 -10.97 -1.29
CA ARG A 181 8.19 -10.41 -2.20
C ARG A 181 6.80 -11.02 -2.02
N ILE A 182 6.70 -12.32 -1.70
CA ILE A 182 5.42 -12.96 -1.38
C ILE A 182 4.84 -12.37 -0.07
N MET A 183 5.69 -12.05 0.91
CA MET A 183 5.24 -11.40 2.15
C MET A 183 4.75 -9.96 1.88
N ALA A 184 5.45 -9.20 1.03
CA ALA A 184 4.98 -7.91 0.56
C ALA A 184 3.63 -8.00 -0.16
N ASP A 185 3.47 -9.03 -1.00
CA ASP A 185 2.24 -9.28 -1.76
C ASP A 185 1.04 -9.56 -0.85
N LYS A 186 1.25 -10.29 0.23
CA LYS A 186 0.22 -10.57 1.24
C LYS A 186 -0.35 -9.28 1.85
N THR A 187 0.49 -8.33 2.21
CA THR A 187 0.07 -6.98 2.65
C THR A 187 -0.65 -6.24 1.53
N ALA A 188 -0.01 -6.17 0.36
CA ALA A 188 -0.47 -5.38 -0.77
C ALA A 188 -1.86 -5.81 -1.26
N TYR A 189 -2.07 -7.12 -1.46
CA TYR A 189 -3.35 -7.64 -1.95
C TYR A 189 -4.42 -7.66 -0.86
N GLY A 190 -4.04 -7.72 0.41
CA GLY A 190 -4.94 -7.54 1.54
C GLY A 190 -5.73 -6.22 1.47
N ARG A 191 -5.18 -5.18 0.84
CA ARG A 191 -5.88 -3.89 0.62
C ARG A 191 -6.99 -3.99 -0.42
N VAL A 192 -6.85 -4.87 -1.41
CA VAL A 192 -7.91 -5.15 -2.40
C VAL A 192 -9.02 -5.98 -1.73
N ASN A 193 -8.65 -7.02 -0.99
CA ASN A 193 -9.57 -7.85 -0.22
C ASN A 193 -10.34 -7.06 0.85
N ALA A 194 -9.75 -5.96 1.35
CA ALA A 194 -10.39 -5.03 2.28
C ALA A 194 -11.31 -3.99 1.59
N GLY A 195 -11.38 -3.95 0.25
CA GLY A 195 -12.20 -3.00 -0.51
C GLY A 195 -11.67 -1.56 -0.51
N LEU A 196 -10.38 -1.36 -0.23
CA LEU A 196 -9.74 -0.05 -0.09
C LEU A 196 -8.98 0.39 -1.34
N HIS A 197 -8.61 -0.58 -2.18
CA HIS A 197 -7.87 -0.40 -3.41
C HIS A 197 -8.45 -1.29 -4.53
N TYR A 198 -8.24 -0.86 -5.77
CA TYR A 198 -8.53 -1.68 -6.95
C TYR A 198 -7.34 -2.62 -7.25
N PRO A 199 -7.55 -3.74 -7.98
CA PRO A 199 -6.45 -4.55 -8.51
C PRO A 199 -5.44 -3.75 -9.32
N MET A 200 -5.87 -2.71 -10.06
CA MET A 200 -4.97 -1.84 -10.81
C MET A 200 -4.07 -0.99 -9.91
N ASP A 201 -4.55 -0.55 -8.72
CA ASP A 201 -3.74 0.21 -7.77
C ASP A 201 -2.59 -0.63 -7.22
N TYR A 202 -2.89 -1.91 -6.94
CA TYR A 202 -1.91 -2.91 -6.57
C TYR A 202 -0.88 -3.09 -7.68
N SER A 203 -1.31 -3.36 -8.93
CA SER A 203 -0.40 -3.57 -10.05
C SER A 203 0.50 -2.36 -10.33
N ALA A 204 -0.05 -1.15 -10.21
CA ALA A 204 0.72 0.09 -10.35
C ALA A 204 1.69 0.30 -9.19
N GLY A 205 1.30 -0.09 -7.96
CA GLY A 205 2.18 -0.05 -6.80
C GLY A 205 3.38 -0.98 -6.94
N VAL A 206 3.17 -2.22 -7.41
CA VAL A 206 4.25 -3.17 -7.73
C VAL A 206 5.20 -2.58 -8.79
N LYS A 207 4.62 -2.05 -9.89
CA LYS A 207 5.42 -1.43 -10.94
C LYS A 207 6.24 -0.25 -10.44
N LEU A 208 5.65 0.61 -9.59
CA LEU A 208 6.37 1.73 -9.00
C LEU A 208 7.53 1.25 -8.13
N ALA A 209 7.27 0.31 -7.22
CA ALA A 209 8.30 -0.24 -6.33
C ALA A 209 9.44 -0.92 -7.11
N ASP A 210 9.12 -1.66 -8.18
CA ASP A 210 10.14 -2.28 -9.02
C ASP A 210 10.95 -1.25 -9.81
N SER A 211 10.30 -0.19 -10.32
CA SER A 211 11.00 0.89 -11.01
C SER A 211 11.87 1.72 -10.05
N LEU A 212 11.49 1.82 -8.77
CA LEU A 212 12.30 2.50 -7.75
C LEU A 212 13.62 1.80 -7.45
N ASN A 213 13.81 0.52 -7.81
CA ASN A 213 15.09 -0.18 -7.63
C ASN A 213 16.25 0.51 -8.34
N ASP A 214 16.01 1.19 -9.46
CA ASP A 214 17.04 1.92 -10.20
C ASP A 214 17.49 3.21 -9.49
N TYR A 215 16.72 3.65 -8.47
CA TYR A 215 16.96 4.86 -7.70
C TYR A 215 17.26 4.57 -6.23
N LEU A 216 17.06 3.33 -5.76
CA LEU A 216 17.20 2.93 -4.37
C LEU A 216 18.68 2.77 -4.00
N ASP A 217 19.11 3.47 -2.95
CA ASP A 217 20.42 3.26 -2.34
C ASP A 217 20.39 2.01 -1.46
N PHE A 218 20.88 0.91 -2.01
CA PHE A 218 20.91 -0.37 -1.31
C PHE A 218 22.00 -0.49 -0.24
N ASP A 219 22.97 0.42 -0.26
CA ASP A 219 24.07 0.48 0.71
C ASP A 219 23.77 1.52 1.82
N TYR A 220 22.54 2.06 1.82
CA TYR A 220 22.12 3.01 2.85
C TYR A 220 22.13 2.37 4.22
N GLU A 221 22.79 3.05 5.15
CA GLU A 221 22.83 2.71 6.58
C GLU A 221 22.35 3.91 7.39
N LEU A 222 21.56 3.67 8.43
CA LEU A 222 21.21 4.70 9.38
C LEU A 222 22.48 5.12 10.14
N LYS A 223 22.85 6.39 10.03
CA LYS A 223 23.95 6.93 10.84
C LYS A 223 23.43 7.21 12.25
N GLU A 224 24.09 6.67 13.26
CA GLU A 224 23.76 6.88 14.67
C GLU A 224 23.85 8.36 15.10
N ASP A 225 24.47 9.24 14.29
CA ASP A 225 24.71 10.66 14.57
C ASP A 225 23.89 11.62 13.70
N ALA A 226 22.57 11.48 13.64
CA ALA A 226 21.75 12.63 13.31
C ALA A 226 21.38 13.32 14.63
N PRO A 227 21.90 14.55 14.95
CA PRO A 227 21.48 15.24 16.14
C PRO A 227 19.97 15.44 16.07
N VAL A 228 19.25 14.83 17.00
CA VAL A 228 17.84 15.14 17.26
C VAL A 228 17.83 16.62 17.61
N ASN A 229 17.42 17.47 16.67
CA ASN A 229 17.15 18.88 16.97
C ASN A 229 15.99 18.89 17.97
N ALA A 230 16.37 19.01 19.22
CA ALA A 230 15.50 19.24 20.35
C ALA A 230 14.82 20.61 20.19
N THR A 231 13.67 20.63 19.53
CA THR A 231 12.67 21.67 19.74
C THR A 231 11.49 21.01 20.44
N GLY A 232 11.48 21.24 21.75
CA GLY A 232 10.69 20.60 22.77
C GLY A 232 9.22 20.44 22.50
N SER A 233 8.79 19.23 22.77
CA SER A 233 7.59 18.95 23.55
C SER A 233 7.85 17.57 24.17
N ALA A 234 8.05 17.55 25.47
CA ALA A 234 8.18 16.33 26.25
C ALA A 234 6.87 15.56 26.17
N VAL A 235 6.86 14.48 25.43
CA VAL A 235 5.90 13.40 25.62
C VAL A 235 6.57 12.37 26.51
N SER A 236 5.97 12.13 27.67
CA SER A 236 6.39 11.21 28.70
C SER A 236 6.68 9.82 28.12
N THR A 237 7.93 9.42 28.19
CA THR A 237 8.39 8.07 27.88
C THR A 237 8.36 7.21 29.13
N ASP A 238 7.17 6.75 29.52
CA ASP A 238 7.00 5.71 30.52
C ASP A 238 6.10 4.58 29.94
N THR A 239 6.62 3.86 28.97
CA THR A 239 6.17 2.50 28.67
C THR A 239 7.38 1.62 28.46
N PRO A 240 7.55 0.55 29.26
CA PRO A 240 8.67 -0.35 29.09
C PRO A 240 8.53 -1.10 27.76
N LEU A 241 9.58 -1.08 26.93
CA LEU A 241 9.76 -1.98 25.81
C LEU A 241 9.71 -3.43 26.29
N VAL A 242 8.54 -4.03 26.30
CA VAL A 242 8.38 -5.46 26.56
C VAL A 242 8.73 -6.21 25.27
N ARG A 243 9.96 -6.70 25.21
CA ARG A 243 10.36 -7.76 24.30
C ARG A 243 9.48 -8.99 24.58
N SER A 244 8.41 -9.15 23.85
CA SER A 244 7.62 -10.39 23.83
C SER A 244 8.11 -11.28 22.70
N ARG A 245 9.22 -11.97 22.94
CA ARG A 245 9.63 -13.11 22.13
C ARG A 245 8.66 -14.27 22.31
N SER A 246 8.15 -14.79 21.18
CA SER A 246 7.78 -16.19 21.05
C SER A 246 6.58 -16.73 21.83
N LYS A 247 5.36 -16.42 21.39
CA LYS A 247 4.19 -17.26 21.70
C LYS A 247 3.28 -17.60 20.48
N TYR A 248 3.55 -17.04 19.31
CA TYR A 248 2.73 -17.26 18.10
C TYR A 248 3.28 -18.28 17.09
N LEU A 249 4.44 -18.87 17.35
CA LEU A 249 5.24 -19.62 16.37
C LEU A 249 4.85 -21.09 16.16
N LYS A 250 3.75 -21.61 16.73
CA LYS A 250 3.43 -23.06 16.61
C LYS A 250 2.16 -23.45 15.87
N LYS A 251 1.49 -22.50 15.22
CA LYS A 251 0.22 -22.85 14.57
C LYS A 251 0.18 -22.33 13.14
N ASN A 252 0.64 -22.93 12.11
CA ASN A 252 0.18 -22.68 10.73
C ASN A 252 1.18 -22.92 9.60
N LYS A 253 1.94 -24.03 9.65
CA LYS A 253 2.71 -24.41 8.46
C LYS A 253 1.80 -24.79 7.27
N LYS A 254 0.62 -25.34 7.58
CA LYS A 254 -0.35 -25.82 6.58
C LYS A 254 -1.14 -24.70 5.90
N ASP A 255 -1.45 -23.63 6.63
CA ASP A 255 -2.21 -22.48 6.12
C ASP A 255 -1.34 -21.60 5.22
N THR A 256 -0.04 -21.51 5.53
CA THR A 256 0.94 -20.79 4.69
C THR A 256 1.09 -21.45 3.32
N GLU A 257 1.17 -22.79 3.23
CA GLU A 257 1.29 -23.50 1.95
C GLU A 257 0.05 -23.34 1.05
N GLN A 258 -1.15 -23.32 1.63
CA GLN A 258 -2.38 -23.11 0.86
C GLN A 258 -2.47 -21.69 0.31
N LEU A 259 -2.03 -20.68 1.09
CA LEU A 259 -1.96 -19.30 0.65
C LEU A 259 -0.92 -19.14 -0.46
N TYR A 260 0.26 -19.74 -0.34
CA TYR A 260 1.29 -19.78 -1.40
C TYR A 260 0.71 -20.30 -2.72
N THR A 261 -0.03 -21.41 -2.67
CA THR A 261 -0.63 -21.99 -3.86
C THR A 261 -1.68 -21.09 -4.50
N ARG A 262 -2.45 -20.36 -3.70
CA ARG A 262 -3.48 -19.42 -4.17
C ARG A 262 -2.87 -18.15 -4.79
N ILE A 263 -1.80 -17.63 -4.18
CA ILE A 263 -1.05 -16.50 -4.73
C ILE A 263 -0.38 -16.88 -6.04
N LEU A 264 0.33 -18.01 -6.10
CA LEU A 264 1.01 -18.47 -7.32
C LEU A 264 0.05 -18.69 -8.49
N LYS A 265 -1.17 -19.21 -8.25
CA LYS A 265 -2.21 -19.36 -9.29
C LYS A 265 -2.73 -18.05 -9.89
N ARG A 266 -2.40 -16.90 -9.30
CA ARG A 266 -2.75 -15.59 -9.86
C ARG A 266 -1.71 -15.06 -10.83
N TYR A 267 -0.53 -15.70 -10.88
CA TYR A 267 0.59 -15.32 -11.75
C TYR A 267 0.81 -16.27 -12.93
N ASP A 268 0.08 -17.41 -12.98
CA ASP A 268 -0.05 -18.30 -14.13
C ASP A 268 -1.29 -17.91 -15.00
#